data_c1afbf4bf793a35566e2f1dc87c2a19a
#
_entry.id   c1afbf4bf793a35566e2f1dc87c2a19a
#
_cell.length_a   1.000
_cell.length_b   1.000
_cell.length_c   1.000
_cell.angle_alpha   90.00
_cell.angle_beta   90.00
_cell.angle_gamma   90.00
#
_symmetry.space_group_name_H-M   'P 1'
#
loop_
_entity.id
_entity.type
_entity.pdbx_description
1 polymer ?
#
loop_
_entity_poly.entity_id
_entity_poly.type
_entity_poly.pdbx_seq_one_letter_code
_entity_poly.pdbx_strand_id
1 'polypeptide(L)'
;GMFFLNFSNPINFEPFILVSIITSGALIPILLTKRKPPTFKKIETMTIQEVYISSPFGMVSSFLYGTIQSALFTLLAVYAAGMNFSIFHISLVTFLLAISGAISQWPIGKLSDMYDRRKVIIFVSFAAAFFALCAIFSSAQMYLPEGLGTSKFWFYFFLILFSFCSLPMFSLILAHTNDFIPKEKFVAAGASLQFIFGLGAIGGPFLCSIFMDIAGLNGFFVFLMFFHILIG
;
A
#
# COMPACT_ATOMS: atom_id res chain seq x y z
N GLY A 1 15.09 5.07 -0.63
CA GLY A 1 15.28 6.40 -0.04
C GLY A 1 15.73 6.37 1.41
N MET A 2 14.84 6.08 2.35
CA MET A 2 15.15 6.20 3.81
C MET A 2 16.31 5.32 4.30
N PHE A 3 16.53 4.14 3.72
CA PHE A 3 17.66 3.31 4.11
C PHE A 3 19.02 4.00 3.88
N PHE A 4 19.12 4.82 2.83
CA PHE A 4 20.36 5.55 2.50
C PHE A 4 20.62 6.75 3.40
N LEU A 5 19.64 7.22 4.19
CA LEU A 5 19.84 8.28 5.17
C LEU A 5 20.79 7.86 6.30
N ASN A 6 21.03 6.57 6.47
CA ASN A 6 22.04 6.07 7.43
C ASN A 6 23.48 6.20 6.91
N PHE A 7 23.67 6.42 5.60
CA PHE A 7 25.01 6.51 4.98
C PHE A 7 25.41 7.93 4.60
N SER A 8 24.49 8.91 4.67
CA SER A 8 24.76 10.30 4.35
C SER A 8 23.92 11.22 5.24
N ASN A 9 24.39 12.45 5.45
CA ASN A 9 23.64 13.44 6.21
C ASN A 9 22.36 13.79 5.43
N PRO A 10 21.16 13.65 6.04
CA PRO A 10 19.87 13.91 5.37
C PRO A 10 19.69 15.39 4.94
N ILE A 11 20.51 16.31 5.50
CA ILE A 11 20.50 17.74 5.16
C ILE A 11 21.21 17.99 3.82
N ASN A 12 22.09 17.07 3.41
CA ASN A 12 22.85 17.20 2.18
C ASN A 12 22.05 16.70 0.96
N PHE A 13 22.48 17.05 -0.24
CA PHE A 13 21.85 16.66 -1.50
C PHE A 13 22.23 15.24 -1.98
N GLU A 14 23.20 14.59 -1.37
CA GLU A 14 23.68 13.26 -1.74
C GLU A 14 22.59 12.18 -1.81
N PRO A 15 21.63 12.07 -0.83
CA PRO A 15 20.53 11.11 -0.93
C PRO A 15 19.64 11.35 -2.14
N PHE A 16 19.42 12.62 -2.52
CA PHE A 16 18.60 12.99 -3.69
C PHE A 16 19.28 12.61 -5.01
N ILE A 17 20.60 12.80 -5.10
CA ILE A 17 21.39 12.37 -6.28
C ILE A 17 21.26 10.85 -6.43
N LEU A 18 21.43 10.08 -5.37
CA LEU A 18 21.37 8.63 -5.42
C LEU A 18 19.99 8.14 -5.87
N VAL A 19 18.92 8.72 -5.33
CA VAL A 19 17.54 8.42 -5.77
C VAL A 19 17.36 8.74 -7.26
N SER A 20 17.87 9.90 -7.72
CA SER A 20 17.80 10.31 -9.14
C SER A 20 18.53 9.33 -10.05
N ILE A 21 19.73 8.87 -9.67
CA ILE A 21 20.50 7.88 -10.42
C ILE A 21 19.75 6.55 -10.52
N ILE A 22 19.23 6.03 -9.39
CA ILE A 22 18.48 4.77 -9.37
C ILE A 22 17.20 4.88 -10.22
N THR A 23 16.47 5.97 -10.10
CA THR A 23 15.23 6.19 -10.85
C THR A 23 15.50 6.31 -12.35
N SER A 24 16.55 7.04 -12.73
CA SER A 24 16.99 7.15 -14.13
C SER A 24 17.48 5.81 -14.67
N GLY A 25 18.21 5.03 -13.84
CA GLY A 25 18.68 3.69 -14.19
C GLY A 25 17.53 2.71 -14.44
N ALA A 26 16.38 2.86 -13.77
CA ALA A 26 15.20 2.05 -14.01
C ALA A 26 14.59 2.20 -15.40
N LEU A 27 14.92 3.28 -16.15
CA LEU A 27 14.51 3.46 -17.54
C LEU A 27 15.35 2.65 -18.54
N ILE A 28 16.57 2.21 -18.16
CA ILE A 28 17.49 1.51 -19.07
C ILE A 28 16.85 0.28 -19.74
N PRO A 29 16.16 -0.64 -19.00
CA PRO A 29 15.53 -1.80 -19.63
C PRO A 29 14.48 -1.42 -20.69
N ILE A 30 13.75 -0.34 -20.44
CA ILE A 30 12.73 0.17 -21.37
C ILE A 30 13.38 0.73 -22.61
N LEU A 31 14.44 1.55 -22.46
CA LEU A 31 15.17 2.16 -23.58
C LEU A 31 15.90 1.13 -24.45
N LEU A 32 16.34 0.02 -23.86
CA LEU A 32 16.99 -1.08 -24.58
C LEU A 32 15.99 -1.99 -25.31
N THR A 33 14.68 -1.81 -25.09
CA THR A 33 13.66 -2.64 -25.75
C THR A 33 13.49 -2.24 -27.20
N LYS A 34 13.76 -3.15 -28.13
CA LYS A 34 13.59 -2.96 -29.59
C LYS A 34 12.14 -3.12 -30.08
N ARG A 35 11.16 -3.24 -29.18
CA ARG A 35 9.76 -3.36 -29.59
C ARG A 35 9.22 -2.05 -30.14
N LYS A 36 8.47 -2.12 -31.23
CA LYS A 36 7.76 -0.95 -31.75
C LYS A 36 6.80 -0.41 -30.69
N PRO A 37 6.70 0.92 -30.52
CA PRO A 37 5.74 1.51 -29.61
C PRO A 37 4.32 1.07 -30.02
N PRO A 38 3.40 0.87 -29.05
CA PRO A 38 2.03 0.55 -29.36
C PRO A 38 1.41 1.67 -30.22
N THR A 39 0.69 1.28 -31.26
CA THR A 39 -0.09 2.25 -32.04
C THR A 39 -1.26 2.72 -31.16
N PHE A 40 -1.31 4.02 -30.89
CA PHE A 40 -2.42 4.61 -30.15
C PHE A 40 -3.70 4.50 -30.98
N LYS A 41 -4.56 3.55 -30.65
CA LYS A 41 -5.96 3.61 -31.06
C LYS A 41 -6.64 4.76 -30.32
N LYS A 42 -7.69 5.35 -30.92
CA LYS A 42 -8.49 6.37 -30.26
C LYS A 42 -8.95 5.85 -28.91
N ILE A 43 -8.51 6.51 -27.83
CA ILE A 43 -8.91 6.15 -26.47
C ILE A 43 -10.40 6.49 -26.36
N GLU A 44 -11.22 5.47 -26.10
CA GLU A 44 -12.62 5.70 -25.79
C GLU A 44 -12.72 6.28 -24.37
N THR A 45 -13.47 7.36 -24.25
CA THR A 45 -13.73 8.00 -22.95
C THR A 45 -14.75 7.18 -22.16
N MET A 46 -14.64 7.23 -20.85
CA MET A 46 -15.60 6.63 -19.92
C MET A 46 -15.74 7.56 -18.71
N THR A 47 -16.98 7.86 -18.35
CA THR A 47 -17.26 8.71 -17.19
C THR A 47 -17.11 7.92 -15.89
N ILE A 48 -16.84 8.63 -14.78
CA ILE A 48 -16.77 8.02 -13.45
C ILE A 48 -18.07 7.27 -13.11
N GLN A 49 -19.22 7.81 -13.51
CA GLN A 49 -20.52 7.17 -13.29
C GLN A 49 -20.65 5.85 -14.06
N GLU A 50 -20.19 5.78 -15.30
CA GLU A 50 -20.18 4.54 -16.08
C GLU A 50 -19.30 3.47 -15.46
N VAL A 51 -18.11 3.85 -14.93
CA VAL A 51 -17.22 2.94 -14.21
C VAL A 51 -17.89 2.44 -12.93
N TYR A 52 -18.56 3.33 -12.17
CA TYR A 52 -19.30 2.94 -10.97
C TYR A 52 -20.43 1.95 -11.29
N ILE A 53 -21.21 2.18 -12.34
CA ILE A 53 -22.29 1.28 -12.75
C ILE A 53 -21.72 -0.10 -13.18
N SER A 54 -20.58 -0.10 -13.86
CA SER A 54 -19.94 -1.34 -14.33
C SER A 54 -19.29 -2.14 -13.19
N SER A 55 -18.65 -1.46 -12.24
CA SER A 55 -17.94 -2.08 -11.12
C SER A 55 -18.06 -1.25 -9.83
N PRO A 56 -19.22 -1.30 -9.15
CA PRO A 56 -19.42 -0.57 -7.88
C PRO A 56 -18.41 -0.99 -6.81
N PHE A 57 -18.16 -2.30 -6.71
CA PHE A 57 -17.19 -2.85 -5.77
C PHE A 57 -15.78 -2.30 -6.04
N GLY A 58 -15.34 -2.24 -7.29
CA GLY A 58 -14.03 -1.69 -7.65
C GLY A 58 -13.89 -0.22 -7.28
N MET A 59 -14.92 0.59 -7.52
CA MET A 59 -14.91 2.03 -7.20
C MET A 59 -14.86 2.29 -5.70
N VAL A 60 -15.72 1.62 -4.92
CA VAL A 60 -15.75 1.77 -3.44
C VAL A 60 -14.44 1.27 -2.83
N SER A 61 -13.98 0.09 -3.26
CA SER A 61 -12.69 -0.45 -2.78
C SER A 61 -11.51 0.44 -3.14
N SER A 62 -11.53 1.10 -4.31
CA SER A 62 -10.48 2.06 -4.71
C SER A 62 -10.43 3.27 -3.77
N PHE A 63 -11.58 3.83 -3.40
CA PHE A 63 -11.67 4.92 -2.43
C PHE A 63 -11.13 4.52 -1.07
N LEU A 64 -11.64 3.40 -0.53
CA LEU A 64 -11.22 2.88 0.78
C LEU A 64 -9.72 2.54 0.81
N TYR A 65 -9.22 1.95 -0.28
CA TYR A 65 -7.81 1.62 -0.37
C TYR A 65 -6.92 2.86 -0.51
N GLY A 66 -7.36 3.90 -1.22
CA GLY A 66 -6.68 5.20 -1.25
C GLY A 66 -6.52 5.79 0.17
N THR A 67 -7.59 5.69 0.97
CA THR A 67 -7.59 6.10 2.38
C THR A 67 -6.57 5.31 3.21
N ILE A 68 -6.51 3.97 3.02
CA ILE A 68 -5.54 3.11 3.71
C ILE A 68 -4.10 3.46 3.29
N GLN A 69 -3.84 3.47 1.99
CA GLN A 69 -2.47 3.57 1.48
C GLN A 69 -1.84 4.92 1.80
N SER A 70 -2.59 6.01 1.70
CA SER A 70 -2.08 7.35 2.04
C SER A 70 -1.73 7.45 3.52
N ALA A 71 -2.60 6.97 4.42
CA ALA A 71 -2.32 6.93 5.86
C ALA A 71 -1.10 6.06 6.17
N LEU A 72 -1.01 4.88 5.54
CA LEU A 72 0.10 3.95 5.72
C LEU A 72 1.45 4.61 5.39
N PHE A 73 1.57 5.21 4.21
CA PHE A 73 2.84 5.81 3.78
C PHE A 73 3.17 7.12 4.51
N THR A 74 2.17 7.88 4.95
CA THR A 74 2.39 9.16 5.63
C THR A 74 2.68 8.97 7.12
N LEU A 75 1.93 8.10 7.81
CA LEU A 75 1.95 8.01 9.26
C LEU A 75 2.78 6.85 9.82
N LEU A 76 3.24 5.89 8.99
CA LEU A 76 4.06 4.79 9.46
C LEU A 76 5.36 5.26 10.15
N ALA A 77 6.02 6.27 9.58
CA ALA A 77 7.24 6.84 10.19
C ALA A 77 6.93 7.57 11.50
N VAL A 78 5.79 8.27 11.57
CA VAL A 78 5.30 8.95 12.78
C VAL A 78 4.98 7.91 13.87
N TYR A 79 4.26 6.84 13.50
CA TYR A 79 3.99 5.71 14.38
C TYR A 79 5.28 5.10 14.95
N ALA A 80 6.26 4.80 14.08
CA ALA A 80 7.52 4.21 14.50
C ALA A 80 8.37 5.16 15.38
N ALA A 81 8.32 6.47 15.11
CA ALA A 81 8.95 7.48 15.96
C ALA A 81 8.27 7.55 17.34
N GLY A 82 6.93 7.49 17.38
CA GLY A 82 6.16 7.43 18.64
C GLY A 82 6.46 6.17 19.47
N MET A 83 6.87 5.06 18.81
CA MET A 83 7.36 3.84 19.47
C MET A 83 8.82 3.97 19.98
N ASN A 84 9.42 5.16 19.94
CA ASN A 84 10.83 5.41 20.29
C ASN A 84 11.82 4.58 19.45
N PHE A 85 11.49 4.29 18.20
CA PHE A 85 12.39 3.61 17.28
C PHE A 85 13.51 4.58 16.85
N SER A 86 14.75 4.08 16.80
CA SER A 86 15.85 4.83 16.21
C SER A 86 15.62 5.06 14.70
N ILE A 87 16.32 6.02 14.12
CA ILE A 87 16.27 6.31 12.67
C ILE A 87 16.52 5.05 11.83
N PHE A 88 17.42 4.18 12.28
CA PHE A 88 17.66 2.89 11.63
C PHE A 88 16.42 2.00 11.61
N HIS A 89 15.73 1.85 12.73
CA HIS A 89 14.52 1.05 12.83
C HIS A 89 13.34 1.64 12.04
N ILE A 90 13.19 2.97 12.01
CA ILE A 90 12.19 3.65 11.17
C ILE A 90 12.46 3.38 9.69
N SER A 91 13.71 3.48 9.26
CA SER A 91 14.12 3.17 7.89
C SER A 91 13.89 1.69 7.55
N LEU A 92 14.18 0.80 8.49
CA LEU A 92 13.98 -0.65 8.34
C LEU A 92 12.50 -1.00 8.18
N VAL A 93 11.62 -0.45 9.01
CA VAL A 93 10.16 -0.62 8.92
C VAL A 93 9.64 -0.21 7.54
N THR A 94 10.04 0.97 7.06
CA THR A 94 9.62 1.46 5.72
C THR A 94 10.20 0.59 4.59
N PHE A 95 11.44 0.14 4.73
CA PHE A 95 12.07 -0.75 3.77
C PHE A 95 11.38 -2.11 3.70
N LEU A 96 11.13 -2.74 4.85
CA LEU A 96 10.44 -4.04 4.94
C LEU A 96 9.03 -3.97 4.35
N LEU A 97 8.30 -2.89 4.62
CA LEU A 97 7.01 -2.65 4.01
C LEU A 97 7.10 -2.61 2.48
N ALA A 98 8.02 -1.81 1.94
CA ALA A 98 8.15 -1.64 0.48
C ALA A 98 8.59 -2.94 -0.22
N ILE A 99 9.60 -3.65 0.33
CA ILE A 99 10.12 -4.88 -0.28
C ILE A 99 9.10 -6.03 -0.22
N SER A 100 8.38 -6.16 0.89
CA SER A 100 7.32 -7.14 1.05
C SER A 100 6.19 -6.92 0.04
N GLY A 101 5.75 -5.66 -0.12
CA GLY A 101 4.75 -5.30 -1.11
C GLY A 101 5.22 -5.55 -2.55
N ALA A 102 6.48 -5.26 -2.87
CA ALA A 102 7.03 -5.54 -4.19
C ALA A 102 7.07 -7.06 -4.49
N ILE A 103 7.51 -7.87 -3.53
CA ILE A 103 7.55 -9.33 -3.67
C ILE A 103 6.14 -9.92 -3.80
N SER A 104 5.16 -9.39 -3.07
CA SER A 104 3.78 -9.89 -3.04
C SER A 104 3.02 -9.70 -4.36
N GLN A 105 3.42 -8.74 -5.20
CA GLN A 105 2.75 -8.45 -6.47
C GLN A 105 2.62 -9.69 -7.35
N TRP A 106 3.70 -10.49 -7.46
CA TRP A 106 3.71 -11.65 -8.32
C TRP A 106 2.83 -12.80 -7.78
N PRO A 107 2.99 -13.31 -6.54
CA PRO A 107 2.20 -14.44 -6.05
C PRO A 107 0.71 -14.08 -5.88
N ILE A 108 0.39 -12.88 -5.39
CA ILE A 108 -1.00 -12.46 -5.22
C ILE A 108 -1.65 -12.16 -6.59
N GLY A 109 -0.92 -11.56 -7.52
CA GLY A 109 -1.39 -11.39 -8.89
C GLY A 109 -1.71 -12.73 -9.54
N LYS A 110 -0.82 -13.71 -9.43
CA LYS A 110 -1.07 -15.08 -9.94
C LYS A 110 -2.27 -15.74 -9.27
N LEU A 111 -2.44 -15.57 -7.96
CA LEU A 111 -3.60 -16.08 -7.23
C LEU A 111 -4.90 -15.47 -7.79
N SER A 112 -4.91 -14.18 -8.06
CA SER A 112 -6.03 -13.45 -8.65
C SER A 112 -6.35 -13.88 -10.10
N ASP A 113 -5.37 -14.37 -10.84
CA ASP A 113 -5.59 -14.91 -12.19
C ASP A 113 -6.14 -16.35 -12.18
N MET A 114 -5.93 -17.09 -11.08
CA MET A 114 -6.38 -18.49 -10.93
C MET A 114 -7.75 -18.61 -10.28
N TYR A 115 -8.16 -17.64 -9.47
CA TYR A 115 -9.41 -17.64 -8.71
C TYR A 115 -10.24 -16.40 -9.02
N ASP A 116 -11.50 -16.40 -8.58
CA ASP A 116 -12.36 -15.22 -8.63
C ASP A 116 -11.70 -14.04 -7.93
N ARG A 117 -11.41 -12.95 -8.68
CA ARG A 117 -10.68 -11.79 -8.21
C ARG A 117 -11.33 -11.13 -7.00
N ARG A 118 -12.66 -11.08 -6.97
CA ARG A 118 -13.41 -10.54 -5.83
C ARG A 118 -13.14 -11.34 -4.56
N LYS A 119 -13.14 -12.68 -4.66
CA LYS A 119 -12.85 -13.56 -3.51
C LYS A 119 -11.41 -13.38 -3.03
N VAL A 120 -10.47 -13.20 -3.95
CA VAL A 120 -9.06 -12.93 -3.60
C VAL A 120 -8.93 -11.59 -2.90
N ILE A 121 -9.59 -10.52 -3.38
CA ILE A 121 -9.59 -9.20 -2.73
C ILE A 121 -10.13 -9.32 -1.29
N ILE A 122 -11.27 -9.97 -1.11
CA ILE A 122 -11.89 -10.21 0.20
C ILE A 122 -10.92 -10.97 1.12
N PHE A 123 -10.35 -12.06 0.63
CA PHE A 123 -9.41 -12.88 1.42
C PHE A 123 -8.17 -12.09 1.85
N VAL A 124 -7.50 -11.37 0.94
CA VAL A 124 -6.30 -10.60 1.28
C VAL A 124 -6.63 -9.39 2.15
N SER A 125 -7.84 -8.80 2.04
CA SER A 125 -8.31 -7.74 2.93
C SER A 125 -8.45 -8.24 4.36
N PHE A 126 -9.14 -9.36 4.57
CA PHE A 126 -9.27 -9.94 5.91
C PHE A 126 -7.94 -10.43 6.46
N ALA A 127 -7.06 -10.99 5.62
CA ALA A 127 -5.71 -11.35 6.03
C ALA A 127 -4.89 -10.13 6.46
N ALA A 128 -4.95 -9.02 5.71
CA ALA A 128 -4.31 -7.77 6.10
C ALA A 128 -4.86 -7.23 7.43
N ALA A 129 -6.19 -7.23 7.60
CA ALA A 129 -6.82 -6.83 8.87
C ALA A 129 -6.36 -7.72 10.04
N PHE A 130 -6.26 -9.02 9.85
CA PHE A 130 -5.76 -9.95 10.87
C PHE A 130 -4.30 -9.68 11.21
N PHE A 131 -3.43 -9.45 10.23
CA PHE A 131 -2.02 -9.14 10.50
C PHE A 131 -1.83 -7.75 11.12
N ALA A 132 -2.69 -6.78 10.81
CA ALA A 132 -2.72 -5.50 11.51
C ALA A 132 -3.07 -5.70 13.01
N LEU A 133 -4.04 -6.55 13.31
CA LEU A 133 -4.37 -6.92 14.70
C LEU A 133 -3.18 -7.59 15.42
N CYS A 134 -2.49 -8.53 14.76
CA CYS A 134 -1.29 -9.16 15.30
C CYS A 134 -0.16 -8.13 15.54
N ALA A 135 -0.02 -7.13 14.66
CA ALA A 135 0.94 -6.04 14.84
C ALA A 135 0.61 -5.19 16.09
N ILE A 136 -0.68 -4.91 16.38
CA ILE A 136 -1.11 -4.23 17.60
C ILE A 136 -0.68 -5.02 18.84
N PHE A 137 -0.96 -6.33 18.88
CA PHE A 137 -0.58 -7.14 20.04
C PHE A 137 0.93 -7.22 20.23
N SER A 138 1.70 -7.35 19.14
CA SER A 138 3.16 -7.41 19.24
C SER A 138 3.76 -6.06 19.64
N SER A 139 3.19 -4.94 19.21
CA SER A 139 3.65 -3.60 19.61
C SER A 139 3.33 -3.31 21.07
N ALA A 140 2.15 -3.69 21.56
CA ALA A 140 1.76 -3.51 22.95
C ALA A 140 2.70 -4.25 23.92
N GLN A 141 3.18 -5.43 23.53
CA GLN A 141 4.12 -6.21 24.34
C GLN A 141 5.54 -5.60 24.42
N MET A 142 5.90 -4.71 23.50
CA MET A 142 7.21 -4.01 23.55
C MET A 142 7.34 -3.05 24.74
N TYR A 143 6.23 -2.64 25.34
CA TYR A 143 6.22 -1.77 26.54
C TYR A 143 6.27 -2.56 27.85
N LEU A 144 6.26 -3.89 27.81
CA LEU A 144 6.40 -4.72 29.00
C LEU A 144 7.86 -4.74 29.48
N PRO A 145 8.12 -4.92 30.80
CA PRO A 145 9.48 -5.05 31.35
C PRO A 145 10.32 -6.12 30.62
N GLU A 146 11.62 -5.91 30.58
CA GLU A 146 12.57 -6.86 29.97
C GLU A 146 12.36 -8.27 30.55
N GLY A 147 12.20 -9.25 29.65
CA GLY A 147 11.92 -10.65 29.99
C GLY A 147 10.46 -11.08 29.86
N LEU A 148 9.49 -10.16 29.78
CA LEU A 148 8.06 -10.44 29.55
C LEU A 148 7.58 -9.97 28.20
N GLY A 149 8.33 -9.10 27.50
CA GLY A 149 7.99 -8.54 26.18
C GLY A 149 8.44 -9.43 25.03
N THR A 150 7.65 -9.44 23.97
CA THR A 150 8.08 -10.05 22.69
C THR A 150 9.17 -9.20 22.03
N SER A 151 10.10 -9.85 21.35
CA SER A 151 11.13 -9.16 20.60
C SER A 151 10.52 -8.34 19.46
N LYS A 152 11.18 -7.26 19.04
CA LYS A 152 10.82 -6.46 17.85
C LYS A 152 10.65 -7.33 16.59
N PHE A 153 11.20 -8.54 16.60
CA PHE A 153 11.07 -9.52 15.51
C PHE A 153 9.60 -9.81 15.14
N TRP A 154 8.72 -10.06 16.13
CA TRP A 154 7.32 -10.35 15.85
C TRP A 154 6.58 -9.17 15.25
N PHE A 155 6.91 -7.94 15.68
CA PHE A 155 6.35 -6.74 15.07
C PHE A 155 6.75 -6.63 13.59
N TYR A 156 8.03 -6.78 13.26
CA TYR A 156 8.50 -6.77 11.87
C TYR A 156 7.89 -7.90 11.04
N PHE A 157 7.78 -9.10 11.63
CA PHE A 157 7.17 -10.24 10.97
C PHE A 157 5.71 -9.97 10.58
N PHE A 158 4.89 -9.48 11.52
CA PHE A 158 3.49 -9.16 11.22
C PHE A 158 3.35 -7.96 10.29
N LEU A 159 4.22 -6.98 10.37
CA LEU A 159 4.27 -5.86 9.42
C LEU A 159 4.55 -6.34 7.98
N ILE A 160 5.48 -7.28 7.80
CA ILE A 160 5.79 -7.90 6.51
C ILE A 160 4.56 -8.63 5.96
N LEU A 161 3.88 -9.42 6.78
CA LEU A 161 2.68 -10.15 6.36
C LEU A 161 1.50 -9.21 6.05
N PHE A 162 1.31 -8.17 6.86
CA PHE A 162 0.34 -7.11 6.59
C PHE A 162 0.61 -6.45 5.23
N SER A 163 1.84 -6.00 5.02
CA SER A 163 2.27 -5.36 3.78
C SER A 163 2.13 -6.27 2.58
N PHE A 164 2.48 -7.55 2.73
CA PHE A 164 2.35 -8.57 1.70
C PHE A 164 0.90 -8.70 1.20
N CYS A 165 -0.07 -8.63 2.10
CA CYS A 165 -1.49 -8.67 1.75
C CYS A 165 -2.02 -7.30 1.28
N SER A 166 -1.61 -6.22 1.93
CA SER A 166 -2.18 -4.89 1.70
C SER A 166 -1.72 -4.24 0.39
N LEU A 167 -0.41 -4.22 0.09
CA LEU A 167 0.12 -3.38 -0.99
C LEU A 167 -0.29 -3.79 -2.43
N PRO A 168 -0.54 -5.06 -2.78
CA PRO A 168 -1.02 -5.42 -4.11
C PRO A 168 -2.49 -5.08 -4.35
N MET A 169 -3.22 -4.61 -3.33
CA MET A 169 -4.67 -4.41 -3.36
C MET A 169 -5.15 -3.53 -4.52
N PHE A 170 -4.47 -2.40 -4.81
CA PHE A 170 -4.88 -1.53 -5.91
C PHE A 170 -4.81 -2.24 -7.27
N SER A 171 -3.76 -3.04 -7.49
CA SER A 171 -3.63 -3.84 -8.71
C SER A 171 -4.75 -4.86 -8.85
N LEU A 172 -5.18 -5.48 -7.76
CA LEU A 172 -6.31 -6.41 -7.73
C LEU A 172 -7.63 -5.72 -8.04
N ILE A 173 -7.88 -4.55 -7.43
CA ILE A 173 -9.07 -3.73 -7.64
C ILE A 173 -9.15 -3.28 -9.10
N LEU A 174 -8.05 -2.82 -9.67
CA LEU A 174 -7.96 -2.43 -11.08
C LEU A 174 -8.24 -3.61 -12.00
N ALA A 175 -7.63 -4.76 -11.74
CA ALA A 175 -7.83 -5.98 -12.51
C ALA A 175 -9.30 -6.46 -12.44
N HIS A 176 -9.88 -6.44 -11.22
CA HIS A 176 -11.30 -6.77 -11.02
C HIS A 176 -12.22 -5.84 -11.81
N THR A 177 -11.97 -4.52 -11.77
CA THR A 177 -12.79 -3.55 -12.51
C THR A 177 -12.69 -3.80 -14.02
N ASN A 178 -11.50 -4.10 -14.52
CA ASN A 178 -11.28 -4.38 -15.94
C ASN A 178 -12.01 -5.64 -16.45
N ASP A 179 -12.37 -6.59 -15.57
CA ASP A 179 -13.17 -7.75 -15.97
C ASP A 179 -14.60 -7.39 -16.43
N PHE A 180 -15.09 -6.22 -16.05
CA PHE A 180 -16.44 -5.71 -16.36
C PHE A 180 -16.46 -4.61 -17.44
N ILE A 181 -15.30 -4.28 -18.01
CA ILE A 181 -15.13 -3.14 -18.92
C ILE A 181 -14.50 -3.61 -20.24
N PRO A 182 -14.94 -3.09 -21.41
CA PRO A 182 -14.30 -3.35 -22.69
C PRO A 182 -12.83 -2.90 -22.70
N LYS A 183 -11.96 -3.66 -23.38
CA LYS A 183 -10.51 -3.41 -23.41
C LYS A 183 -10.14 -2.01 -23.92
N GLU A 184 -10.92 -1.48 -24.84
CA GLU A 184 -10.75 -0.15 -25.43
C GLU A 184 -10.90 0.98 -24.40
N LYS A 185 -11.60 0.70 -23.29
CA LYS A 185 -11.90 1.66 -22.18
C LYS A 185 -11.04 1.47 -20.93
N PHE A 186 -10.11 0.49 -20.91
CA PHE A 186 -9.29 0.19 -19.72
C PHE A 186 -8.50 1.40 -19.21
N VAL A 187 -7.98 2.23 -20.11
CA VAL A 187 -7.21 3.43 -19.74
C VAL A 187 -8.10 4.45 -19.04
N ALA A 188 -9.30 4.69 -19.57
CA ALA A 188 -10.27 5.62 -19.00
C ALA A 188 -10.78 5.13 -17.64
N ALA A 189 -11.06 3.83 -17.52
CA ALA A 189 -11.48 3.22 -16.26
C ALA A 189 -10.38 3.30 -15.20
N GLY A 190 -9.13 3.01 -15.57
CA GLY A 190 -7.97 3.15 -14.69
C GLY A 190 -7.77 4.58 -14.20
N ALA A 191 -7.96 5.58 -15.06
CA ALA A 191 -7.91 6.99 -14.69
C ALA A 191 -9.01 7.36 -13.68
N SER A 192 -10.24 6.87 -13.88
CA SER A 192 -11.37 7.08 -12.96
C SER A 192 -11.11 6.43 -11.60
N LEU A 193 -10.61 5.18 -11.57
CA LEU A 193 -10.23 4.51 -10.32
C LEU A 193 -9.11 5.26 -9.60
N GLN A 194 -8.09 5.72 -10.32
CA GLN A 194 -6.99 6.48 -9.74
C GLN A 194 -7.46 7.83 -9.17
N PHE A 195 -8.41 8.48 -9.82
CA PHE A 195 -9.01 9.72 -9.31
C PHE A 195 -9.76 9.46 -7.99
N ILE A 196 -10.60 8.42 -7.95
CA ILE A 196 -11.36 8.04 -6.75
C ILE A 196 -10.43 7.59 -5.61
N PHE A 197 -9.37 6.84 -5.93
CA PHE A 197 -8.29 6.52 -5.01
C PHE A 197 -7.66 7.81 -4.43
N GLY A 198 -7.38 8.80 -5.28
CA GLY A 198 -6.84 10.10 -4.85
C GLY A 198 -7.76 10.84 -3.88
N LEU A 199 -9.08 10.80 -4.10
CA LEU A 199 -10.06 11.38 -3.16
C LEU A 199 -10.00 10.70 -1.80
N GLY A 200 -9.90 9.36 -1.76
CA GLY A 200 -9.69 8.62 -0.51
C GLY A 200 -8.36 9.00 0.15
N ALA A 201 -7.32 9.16 -0.65
CA ALA A 201 -5.97 9.48 -0.16
C ALA A 201 -5.89 10.86 0.53
N ILE A 202 -6.72 11.83 0.14
CA ILE A 202 -6.79 13.14 0.80
C ILE A 202 -7.25 12.99 2.26
N GLY A 203 -8.26 12.16 2.51
CA GLY A 203 -8.82 11.97 3.85
C GLY A 203 -8.04 11.01 4.74
N GLY A 204 -7.24 10.12 4.17
CA GLY A 204 -6.61 9.00 4.88
C GLY A 204 -5.79 9.39 6.11
N PRO A 205 -4.76 10.24 5.97
CA PRO A 205 -3.93 10.64 7.12
C PRO A 205 -4.71 11.38 8.19
N PHE A 206 -5.68 12.23 7.81
CA PHE A 206 -6.54 12.94 8.74
C PHE A 206 -7.42 11.98 9.55
N LEU A 207 -8.11 11.06 8.90
CA LEU A 207 -8.93 10.06 9.58
C LEU A 207 -8.08 9.15 10.48
N CYS A 208 -6.91 8.74 10.01
CA CYS A 208 -6.01 7.92 10.79
C CYS A 208 -5.49 8.65 12.05
N SER A 209 -5.22 9.95 11.96
CA SER A 209 -4.83 10.74 13.15
C SER A 209 -5.93 10.77 14.21
N ILE A 210 -7.20 10.84 13.82
CA ILE A 210 -8.33 10.74 14.77
C ILE A 210 -8.32 9.38 15.50
N PHE A 211 -8.08 8.28 14.77
CA PHE A 211 -7.95 6.97 15.41
C PHE A 211 -6.75 6.91 16.38
N MET A 212 -5.65 7.57 16.03
CA MET A 212 -4.47 7.67 16.91
C MET A 212 -4.75 8.55 18.13
N ASP A 213 -5.54 9.60 18.00
CA ASP A 213 -5.95 10.44 19.15
C ASP A 213 -6.85 9.67 20.13
N ILE A 214 -7.72 8.80 19.64
CA ILE A 214 -8.65 8.01 20.47
C ILE A 214 -7.97 6.79 21.09
N ALA A 215 -7.20 6.03 20.33
CA ALA A 215 -6.62 4.75 20.72
C ALA A 215 -5.09 4.79 20.96
N GLY A 216 -4.50 5.99 21.05
CA GLY A 216 -3.05 6.17 21.14
C GLY A 216 -2.34 5.71 19.86
N LEU A 217 -1.05 5.40 19.97
CA LEU A 217 -0.26 4.96 18.81
C LEU A 217 -0.85 3.74 18.09
N ASN A 218 -1.47 2.82 18.83
CA ASN A 218 -2.12 1.64 18.25
C ASN A 218 -3.30 1.97 17.34
N GLY A 219 -3.89 3.17 17.46
CA GLY A 219 -4.91 3.71 16.57
C GLY A 219 -4.51 3.67 15.10
N PHE A 220 -3.22 3.73 14.79
CA PHE A 220 -2.69 3.57 13.45
C PHE A 220 -3.08 2.20 12.83
N PHE A 221 -2.77 1.11 13.50
CA PHE A 221 -3.12 -0.23 13.02
C PHE A 221 -4.62 -0.54 13.16
N VAL A 222 -5.29 0.02 14.17
CA VAL A 222 -6.76 -0.08 14.30
C VAL A 222 -7.45 0.53 13.08
N PHE A 223 -6.98 1.70 12.63
CA PHE A 223 -7.47 2.33 11.41
C PHE A 223 -7.25 1.44 10.17
N LEU A 224 -6.02 0.94 9.98
CA LEU A 224 -5.71 0.06 8.86
C LEU A 224 -6.58 -1.20 8.87
N MET A 225 -6.73 -1.83 10.01
CA MET A 225 -7.59 -3.00 10.22
C MET A 225 -9.05 -2.68 9.85
N PHE A 226 -9.60 -1.59 10.38
CA PHE A 226 -10.99 -1.19 10.16
C PHE A 226 -11.29 -0.99 8.66
N PHE A 227 -10.45 -0.24 7.96
CA PHE A 227 -10.67 0.02 6.54
C PHE A 227 -10.44 -1.22 5.67
N HIS A 228 -9.55 -2.14 6.04
CA HIS A 228 -9.43 -3.42 5.36
C HIS A 228 -10.67 -4.30 5.56
N ILE A 229 -11.28 -4.31 6.75
CA ILE A 229 -12.55 -5.00 7.00
C ILE A 229 -13.69 -4.42 6.15
N LEU A 230 -13.70 -3.11 5.91
CA LEU A 230 -14.70 -2.47 5.06
C LEU A 230 -14.57 -2.83 3.57
N ILE A 231 -13.38 -3.20 3.10
CA ILE A 231 -13.16 -3.68 1.72
C ILE A 231 -13.63 -5.14 1.59
N GLY A 232 -13.41 -5.97 2.63
CA GLY A 232 -13.77 -7.40 2.64
C GLY A 232 -15.24 -7.63 2.90
#